data_558692b5527841ea3051f50594c79dfb
#
_entry.id   558692b5527841ea3051f50594c79dfb
#
_cell.length_a   1.000
_cell.length_b   1.000
_cell.length_c   1.000
_cell.angle_alpha   90.00
_cell.angle_beta   90.00
_cell.angle_gamma   90.00
#
_symmetry.space_group_name_H-M   'P 1'
#
loop_
_entity.id
_entity.type
_entity.pdbx_description
1 polymer ?
#
loop_
_entity_poly.entity_id
_entity_poly.type
_entity_poly.pdbx_seq_one_letter_code
_entity_poly.pdbx_strand_id
1 'polypeptide(L)'
;LESGLLSFHESLAFALQISQALEEAHDKGIVHRDLKPQNIKASSEGRAKVLDFGLAKAMESSTSGSSGAELARSPTLMQSPTLTAAHGTQLGVILGTAAYMAPEQARGLTVDKRADIWAFGVVFFEMLTGKRLFEGETVSDTLAAVLRQEIDWTALPAGTPAAIRHLLRRCLARSPKNRLRDIGD
;
A
#
# COMPACT_ATOMS: atom_id res chain seq x y z
N LEU A 1 3.94 -16.30 -12.77
CA LEU A 1 3.16 -17.06 -11.78
C LEU A 1 1.90 -17.52 -12.48
N GLU A 2 1.85 -18.79 -12.85
CA GLU A 2 0.66 -19.44 -13.35
C GLU A 2 -0.42 -19.44 -12.26
N SER A 3 -1.57 -19.06 -12.65
CA SER A 3 -2.85 -18.84 -12.01
C SER A 3 -3.28 -19.90 -10.97
N GLY A 4 -2.75 -19.82 -9.76
CA GLY A 4 -3.24 -20.51 -8.60
C GLY A 4 -3.28 -19.57 -7.41
N LEU A 5 -4.37 -19.56 -6.65
CA LEU A 5 -4.43 -18.92 -5.33
C LEU A 5 -3.30 -19.51 -4.47
N LEU A 6 -2.51 -18.62 -3.84
CA LEU A 6 -1.53 -19.03 -2.84
C LEU A 6 -2.24 -19.80 -1.73
N SER A 7 -1.66 -20.90 -1.26
CA SER A 7 -2.14 -21.52 -0.04
C SER A 7 -2.03 -20.57 1.14
N PHE A 8 -2.80 -20.80 2.19
CA PHE A 8 -2.70 -20.00 3.42
C PHE A 8 -1.27 -19.97 3.97
N HIS A 9 -0.58 -21.10 3.92
CA HIS A 9 0.79 -21.22 4.42
C HIS A 9 1.79 -20.40 3.58
N GLU A 10 1.68 -20.44 2.27
CA GLU A 10 2.50 -19.64 1.37
C GLU A 10 2.23 -18.13 1.55
N SER A 11 0.94 -17.75 1.64
CA SER A 11 0.55 -16.36 1.90
C SER A 11 1.15 -15.84 3.21
N LEU A 12 1.16 -16.66 4.27
CA LEU A 12 1.74 -16.30 5.56
C LEU A 12 3.27 -16.19 5.47
N ALA A 13 3.93 -17.14 4.77
CA ALA A 13 5.38 -17.11 4.58
C ALA A 13 5.84 -15.87 3.80
N PHE A 14 5.10 -15.48 2.76
CA PHE A 14 5.38 -14.26 2.01
C PHE A 14 5.10 -13.02 2.85
N ALA A 15 3.98 -12.97 3.57
CA ALA A 15 3.66 -11.84 4.45
C ALA A 15 4.75 -11.61 5.50
N LEU A 16 5.27 -12.67 6.12
CA LEU A 16 6.38 -12.58 7.08
C LEU A 16 7.65 -11.97 6.44
N GLN A 17 8.02 -12.42 5.24
CA GLN A 17 9.21 -11.89 4.56
C GLN A 17 9.04 -10.43 4.15
N ILE A 18 7.83 -10.04 3.72
CA ILE A 18 7.52 -8.65 3.36
C ILE A 18 7.58 -7.77 4.61
N SER A 19 7.01 -8.22 5.75
CA SER A 19 7.04 -7.46 6.99
C SER A 19 8.47 -7.26 7.50
N GLN A 20 9.31 -8.29 7.45
CA GLN A 20 10.73 -8.20 7.81
C GLN A 20 11.50 -7.21 6.93
N ALA A 21 11.26 -7.21 5.62
CA ALA A 21 11.90 -6.26 4.71
C ALA A 21 11.47 -4.81 4.99
N LEU A 22 10.20 -4.59 5.32
CA LEU A 22 9.70 -3.27 5.72
C LEU A 22 10.25 -2.83 7.07
N GLU A 23 10.33 -3.74 8.05
CA GLU A 23 10.88 -3.47 9.38
C GLU A 23 12.34 -2.99 9.27
N GLU A 24 13.18 -3.72 8.53
CA GLU A 24 14.58 -3.32 8.31
C GLU A 24 14.71 -1.95 7.63
N ALA A 25 13.81 -1.60 6.70
CA ALA A 25 13.78 -0.29 6.07
C ALA A 25 13.33 0.81 7.05
N HIS A 26 12.28 0.54 7.82
CA HIS A 26 11.75 1.48 8.82
C HIS A 26 12.77 1.80 9.91
N ASP A 27 13.55 0.81 10.37
CA ASP A 27 14.65 1.02 11.34
C ASP A 27 15.74 1.95 10.81
N LYS A 28 15.92 2.00 9.49
CA LYS A 28 16.83 2.93 8.80
C LYS A 28 16.16 4.26 8.44
N GLY A 29 14.93 4.49 8.90
CA GLY A 29 14.15 5.71 8.59
C GLY A 29 13.67 5.78 7.15
N ILE A 30 13.63 4.64 6.44
CA ILE A 30 13.16 4.55 5.05
C ILE A 30 11.71 4.06 5.05
N VAL A 31 10.80 4.86 4.51
CA VAL A 31 9.39 4.50 4.27
C VAL A 31 9.23 4.19 2.79
N HIS A 32 8.60 3.07 2.46
CA HIS A 32 8.46 2.61 1.07
C HIS A 32 7.48 3.49 0.28
N ARG A 33 6.31 3.77 0.83
CA ARG A 33 5.24 4.64 0.31
C ARG A 33 4.51 4.15 -0.95
N ASP A 34 5.00 3.12 -1.62
CA ASP A 34 4.41 2.54 -2.85
C ASP A 34 4.46 1.00 -2.83
N LEU A 35 4.17 0.39 -1.67
CA LEU A 35 4.10 -1.06 -1.57
C LEU A 35 2.86 -1.57 -2.32
N LYS A 36 3.08 -2.48 -3.25
CA LYS A 36 2.05 -3.12 -4.10
C LYS A 36 2.60 -4.42 -4.69
N PRO A 37 1.75 -5.33 -5.21
CA PRO A 37 2.21 -6.61 -5.77
C PRO A 37 3.28 -6.46 -6.86
N GLN A 38 3.23 -5.41 -7.67
CA GLN A 38 4.21 -5.16 -8.74
C GLN A 38 5.62 -4.92 -8.18
N ASN A 39 5.73 -4.39 -6.96
CA ASN A 39 6.97 -4.12 -6.25
C ASN A 39 7.40 -5.30 -5.36
N ILE A 40 6.70 -6.44 -5.44
CA ILE A 40 7.05 -7.66 -4.71
C ILE A 40 7.39 -8.75 -5.73
N LYS A 41 8.63 -9.23 -5.69
CA LYS A 41 9.07 -10.35 -6.52
C LYS A 41 9.13 -11.61 -5.68
N ALA A 42 8.41 -12.65 -6.11
CA ALA A 42 8.51 -13.99 -5.55
C ALA A 42 9.44 -14.84 -6.42
N SER A 43 10.38 -15.55 -5.80
CA SER A 43 11.20 -16.55 -6.48
C SER A 43 10.51 -17.92 -6.47
N SER A 44 10.93 -18.81 -7.36
CA SER A 44 10.50 -20.22 -7.37
C SER A 44 10.88 -20.97 -6.08
N GLU A 45 11.82 -20.45 -5.31
CA GLU A 45 12.27 -21.02 -4.03
C GLU A 45 11.45 -20.50 -2.83
N GLY A 46 10.33 -19.79 -3.07
CA GLY A 46 9.47 -19.25 -2.01
C GLY A 46 10.05 -18.02 -1.28
N ARG A 47 11.00 -17.31 -1.90
CA ARG A 47 11.55 -16.07 -1.33
C ARG A 47 10.84 -14.85 -1.91
N ALA A 48 10.42 -13.93 -1.04
CA ALA A 48 9.90 -12.62 -1.41
C ALA A 48 11.01 -11.56 -1.37
N LYS A 49 11.01 -10.66 -2.34
CA LYS A 49 11.88 -9.50 -2.38
C LYS A 49 11.04 -8.25 -2.66
N VAL A 50 11.09 -7.28 -1.76
CA VAL A 50 10.47 -5.97 -1.94
C VAL A 50 11.43 -5.08 -2.72
N LEU A 51 10.92 -4.42 -3.76
CA LEU A 51 11.68 -3.57 -4.70
C LEU A 51 11.26 -2.12 -4.55
N ASP A 52 12.07 -1.21 -5.09
CA ASP A 52 11.76 0.23 -5.27
C ASP A 52 11.45 0.99 -3.97
N PHE A 53 12.23 0.74 -2.92
CA PHE A 53 12.19 1.53 -1.68
C PHE A 53 12.52 3.00 -1.94
N GLY A 54 11.63 3.90 -1.53
CA GLY A 54 11.93 5.32 -1.33
C GLY A 54 12.09 6.19 -2.57
N LEU A 55 11.69 5.75 -3.78
CA LEU A 55 11.70 6.61 -4.97
C LEU A 55 10.91 7.92 -4.79
N ALA A 56 9.90 7.92 -3.91
CA ALA A 56 9.12 9.12 -3.58
C ALA A 56 9.91 10.18 -2.78
N LYS A 57 10.98 9.81 -2.06
CA LYS A 57 11.75 10.76 -1.22
C LYS A 57 12.64 11.70 -2.06
N ALA A 58 13.04 11.28 -3.25
CA ALA A 58 13.85 12.11 -4.14
C ALA A 58 13.07 13.33 -4.68
N MET A 59 11.75 13.26 -4.75
CA MET A 59 10.91 14.36 -5.23
C MET A 59 10.59 15.40 -4.14
N GLU A 60 10.57 15.03 -2.86
CA GLU A 60 10.33 15.97 -1.74
C GLU A 60 11.59 16.78 -1.37
N SER A 61 12.78 16.24 -1.62
CA SER A 61 14.05 16.90 -1.29
C SER A 61 14.41 18.07 -2.22
N SER A 62 13.74 18.19 -3.36
CA SER A 62 13.96 19.27 -4.33
C SER A 62 13.10 20.52 -4.10
N THR A 63 12.22 20.52 -3.10
CA THR A 63 11.34 21.66 -2.78
C THR A 63 11.60 22.32 -1.42
N SER A 64 12.70 22.02 -0.74
CA SER A 64 13.08 22.69 0.51
C SER A 64 13.72 24.06 0.25
N GLY A 65 12.92 25.02 -0.24
CA GLY A 65 13.37 26.39 -0.54
C GLY A 65 12.27 27.44 -0.62
N SER A 66 11.06 27.20 -0.14
CA SER A 66 10.03 28.27 -0.10
C SER A 66 9.09 28.13 1.10
N SER A 67 8.87 29.26 1.72
CA SER A 67 8.11 29.50 2.96
C SER A 67 6.66 28.98 2.90
N GLY A 68 6.21 28.45 4.05
CA GLY A 68 4.94 27.73 4.29
C GLY A 68 3.60 28.45 4.02
N ALA A 69 3.56 29.55 3.26
CA ALA A 69 2.33 30.27 2.92
C ALA A 69 1.82 29.99 1.50
N GLU A 70 2.61 29.34 0.63
CA GLU A 70 2.24 29.04 -0.76
C GLU A 70 1.71 27.62 -0.99
N LEU A 71 1.89 26.72 -0.02
CA LEU A 71 1.43 25.33 -0.13
C LEU A 71 -0.11 25.15 -0.13
N ALA A 72 -0.85 26.16 0.36
CA ALA A 72 -2.32 26.10 0.41
C ALA A 72 -3.01 26.45 -0.93
N ARG A 73 -2.26 26.88 -1.94
CA ARG A 73 -2.79 27.33 -3.24
C ARG A 73 -2.20 26.61 -4.45
N SER A 74 -1.37 25.60 -4.27
CA SER A 74 -0.78 24.89 -5.40
C SER A 74 -1.72 23.83 -5.95
N PRO A 75 -2.10 23.91 -7.23
CA PRO A 75 -2.77 22.83 -7.95
C PRO A 75 -1.82 21.67 -8.27
N THR A 76 -0.79 21.47 -7.45
CA THR A 76 0.36 20.58 -7.71
C THR A 76 0.02 19.09 -7.56
N LEU A 77 -1.12 18.73 -6.97
CA LEU A 77 -1.62 17.36 -7.01
C LEU A 77 -2.22 17.01 -8.39
N MET A 78 -2.57 18.01 -9.20
CA MET A 78 -3.03 17.83 -10.59
C MET A 78 -1.88 17.93 -11.62
N GLN A 79 -0.69 18.36 -11.21
CA GLN A 79 0.46 18.56 -12.08
C GLN A 79 1.68 17.69 -11.73
N SER A 80 1.47 16.60 -10.99
CA SER A 80 2.50 15.57 -10.92
C SER A 80 2.69 15.02 -12.34
N PRO A 81 3.92 15.01 -12.91
CA PRO A 81 4.16 14.50 -14.28
C PRO A 81 3.67 13.08 -14.48
N THR A 82 3.44 12.34 -13.41
CA THR A 82 2.83 11.00 -13.38
C THR A 82 1.33 10.99 -13.67
N LEU A 83 0.62 12.12 -13.58
CA LEU A 83 -0.82 12.18 -13.82
C LEU A 83 -1.21 12.82 -15.17
N THR A 84 -0.31 13.56 -15.82
CA THR A 84 -0.66 14.38 -17.00
C THR A 84 -0.05 13.94 -18.32
N ALA A 85 0.86 12.99 -18.35
CA ALA A 85 1.51 12.60 -19.60
C ALA A 85 1.64 11.09 -19.74
N ALA A 86 0.67 10.45 -20.31
CA ALA A 86 0.80 9.43 -21.34
C ALA A 86 -0.40 8.50 -21.44
N HIS A 87 -0.79 8.33 -22.66
CA HIS A 87 -1.90 7.52 -23.16
C HIS A 87 -1.88 6.06 -22.72
N GLY A 88 -3.03 5.54 -22.29
CA GLY A 88 -3.40 4.12 -22.23
C GLY A 88 -2.70 3.24 -21.19
N THR A 89 -1.40 3.09 -21.23
CA THR A 89 -0.63 2.20 -20.33
C THR A 89 -0.33 2.81 -18.95
N GLN A 90 -0.22 4.14 -18.86
CA GLN A 90 0.03 4.82 -17.59
C GLN A 90 -1.24 4.94 -16.72
N LEU A 91 -2.42 5.07 -17.32
CA LEU A 91 -3.69 5.07 -16.58
C LEU A 91 -3.89 3.76 -15.80
N GLY A 92 -3.55 2.61 -16.40
CA GLY A 92 -3.62 1.31 -15.74
C GLY A 92 -2.63 1.18 -14.58
N VAL A 93 -1.41 1.75 -14.69
CA VAL A 93 -0.41 1.74 -13.61
C VAL A 93 -0.84 2.64 -12.45
N ILE A 94 -1.39 3.82 -12.73
CA ILE A 94 -1.90 4.77 -11.72
C ILE A 94 -3.13 4.17 -11.03
N LEU A 95 -4.05 3.59 -11.80
CA LEU A 95 -5.24 2.91 -11.27
C LEU A 95 -4.85 1.76 -10.34
N GLY A 96 -3.87 0.93 -10.76
CA GLY A 96 -3.35 -0.17 -9.96
C GLY A 96 -2.67 0.27 -8.66
N THR A 97 -2.01 1.43 -8.65
CA THR A 97 -1.33 1.97 -7.46
C THR A 97 -2.31 2.56 -6.45
N ALA A 98 -3.38 3.21 -6.91
CA ALA A 98 -4.38 3.86 -6.05
C ALA A 98 -5.02 2.91 -5.04
N ALA A 99 -5.20 1.64 -5.39
CA ALA A 99 -5.79 0.62 -4.53
C ALA A 99 -4.97 0.33 -3.25
N TYR A 100 -3.68 0.58 -3.27
CA TYR A 100 -2.75 0.31 -2.15
C TYR A 100 -2.41 1.57 -1.34
N MET A 101 -2.79 2.76 -1.82
CA MET A 101 -2.54 4.01 -1.10
C MET A 101 -3.20 3.99 0.27
N ALA A 102 -2.48 4.46 1.28
CA ALA A 102 -3.08 4.67 2.59
C ALA A 102 -4.06 5.87 2.55
N PRO A 103 -5.13 5.86 3.39
CA PRO A 103 -6.10 6.95 3.41
C PRO A 103 -5.51 8.34 3.61
N GLU A 104 -4.44 8.47 4.39
CA GLU A 104 -3.70 9.73 4.57
C GLU A 104 -2.94 10.14 3.30
N GLN A 105 -2.36 9.19 2.54
CA GLN A 105 -1.74 9.47 1.24
C GLN A 105 -2.80 9.95 0.24
N ALA A 106 -3.94 9.26 0.17
CA ALA A 106 -5.06 9.62 -0.70
C ALA A 106 -5.63 11.01 -0.40
N ARG A 107 -5.46 11.52 0.84
CA ARG A 107 -5.86 12.87 1.26
C ARG A 107 -4.74 13.91 1.16
N GLY A 108 -3.54 13.54 0.73
CA GLY A 108 -2.39 14.45 0.70
C GLY A 108 -1.91 14.89 2.09
N LEU A 109 -2.14 14.09 3.12
CA LEU A 109 -1.70 14.37 4.49
C LEU A 109 -0.27 13.86 4.70
N THR A 110 0.34 14.25 5.83
CA THR A 110 1.65 13.75 6.23
C THR A 110 1.65 12.22 6.37
N VAL A 111 2.62 11.59 5.74
CA VAL A 111 2.76 10.14 5.64
C VAL A 111 3.97 9.68 6.44
N ASP A 112 3.77 8.68 7.31
CA ASP A 112 4.84 7.98 8.02
C ASP A 112 4.84 6.47 7.68
N LYS A 113 5.65 5.68 8.37
CA LYS A 113 5.79 4.23 8.16
C LYS A 113 4.45 3.45 8.25
N ARG A 114 3.44 4.01 8.90
CA ARG A 114 2.12 3.38 9.00
C ARG A 114 1.35 3.33 7.68
N ALA A 115 1.77 4.11 6.68
CA ALA A 115 1.25 3.95 5.32
C ALA A 115 1.68 2.61 4.70
N ASP A 116 2.91 2.18 4.95
CA ASP A 116 3.39 0.86 4.50
C ASP A 116 2.65 -0.28 5.21
N ILE A 117 2.29 -0.09 6.50
CA ILE A 117 1.46 -1.05 7.25
C ILE A 117 0.06 -1.19 6.62
N TRP A 118 -0.54 -0.10 6.18
CA TRP A 118 -1.80 -0.16 5.42
C TRP A 118 -1.63 -0.93 4.12
N ALA A 119 -0.65 -0.56 3.30
CA ALA A 119 -0.39 -1.21 2.02
C ALA A 119 -0.07 -2.70 2.19
N PHE A 120 0.72 -3.07 3.21
CA PHE A 120 0.95 -4.46 3.61
C PHE A 120 -0.38 -5.17 3.93
N GLY A 121 -1.26 -4.55 4.70
CA GLY A 121 -2.58 -5.11 5.02
C GLY A 121 -3.42 -5.38 3.78
N VAL A 122 -3.42 -4.47 2.79
CA VAL A 122 -4.11 -4.66 1.50
C VAL A 122 -3.53 -5.85 0.75
N VAL A 123 -2.20 -5.88 0.57
CA VAL A 123 -1.50 -6.98 -0.13
C VAL A 123 -1.77 -8.32 0.55
N PHE A 124 -1.68 -8.37 1.88
CA PHE A 124 -1.90 -9.63 2.62
C PHE A 124 -3.36 -10.09 2.52
N PHE A 125 -4.33 -9.18 2.60
CA PHE A 125 -5.73 -9.52 2.39
C PHE A 125 -5.96 -10.12 0.98
N GLU A 126 -5.38 -9.51 -0.05
CA GLU A 126 -5.47 -9.98 -1.43
C GLU A 126 -4.79 -11.34 -1.64
N MET A 127 -3.64 -11.59 -0.99
CA MET A 127 -3.00 -12.90 -1.01
C MET A 127 -3.88 -14.01 -0.41
N LEU A 128 -4.63 -13.70 0.66
CA LEU A 128 -5.50 -14.66 1.33
C LEU A 128 -6.80 -14.91 0.58
N THR A 129 -7.33 -13.91 -0.11
CA THR A 129 -8.66 -13.96 -0.75
C THR A 129 -8.58 -14.20 -2.25
N GLY A 130 -7.45 -13.89 -2.88
CA GLY A 130 -7.30 -13.85 -4.33
C GLY A 130 -8.11 -12.74 -5.01
N LYS A 131 -8.67 -11.81 -4.24
CA LYS A 131 -9.52 -10.73 -4.73
C LYS A 131 -8.94 -9.38 -4.36
N ARG A 132 -9.08 -8.40 -5.24
CA ARG A 132 -8.76 -7.02 -4.91
C ARG A 132 -9.62 -6.53 -3.75
N LEU A 133 -8.98 -5.82 -2.81
CA LEU A 133 -9.68 -5.25 -1.66
C LEU A 133 -10.39 -3.94 -2.05
N PHE A 134 -9.72 -3.11 -2.83
CA PHE A 134 -10.27 -1.83 -3.30
C PHE A 134 -10.18 -1.78 -4.82
N GLU A 135 -11.30 -1.51 -5.47
CA GLU A 135 -11.40 -1.45 -6.92
C GLU A 135 -12.42 -0.38 -7.32
N GLY A 136 -12.19 0.27 -8.46
CA GLY A 136 -13.09 1.24 -9.05
C GLY A 136 -12.82 1.36 -10.55
N GLU A 137 -13.77 1.88 -11.30
CA GLU A 137 -13.64 2.10 -12.75
C GLU A 137 -12.60 3.18 -13.06
N THR A 138 -12.46 4.15 -12.18
CA THR A 138 -11.48 5.24 -12.27
C THR A 138 -10.56 5.29 -11.07
N VAL A 139 -9.46 6.06 -11.19
CA VAL A 139 -8.58 6.35 -10.04
C VAL A 139 -9.35 7.00 -8.89
N SER A 140 -10.28 7.93 -9.22
CA SER A 140 -11.11 8.61 -8.22
C SER A 140 -12.05 7.66 -7.51
N ASP A 141 -12.64 6.69 -8.21
CA ASP A 141 -13.51 5.68 -7.61
C ASP A 141 -12.72 4.74 -6.69
N THR A 142 -11.52 4.32 -7.14
CA THR A 142 -10.62 3.50 -6.31
C THR A 142 -10.19 4.25 -5.05
N LEU A 143 -9.84 5.53 -5.14
CA LEU A 143 -9.51 6.36 -3.97
C LEU A 143 -10.73 6.55 -3.06
N ALA A 144 -11.93 6.72 -3.62
CA ALA A 144 -13.16 6.78 -2.83
C ALA A 144 -13.42 5.46 -2.08
N ALA A 145 -13.15 4.31 -2.72
CA ALA A 145 -13.22 3.00 -2.09
C ALA A 145 -12.23 2.90 -0.91
N VAL A 146 -10.96 3.24 -1.10
CA VAL A 146 -9.94 3.28 -0.04
C VAL A 146 -10.40 4.13 1.15
N LEU A 147 -11.01 5.29 0.88
CA LEU A 147 -11.42 6.23 1.91
C LEU A 147 -12.70 5.82 2.64
N ARG A 148 -13.64 5.10 2.02
CA ARG A 148 -15.01 4.94 2.51
C ARG A 148 -15.57 3.53 2.47
N GLN A 149 -15.14 2.66 1.54
CA GLN A 149 -15.71 1.31 1.39
C GLN A 149 -15.52 0.50 2.67
N GLU A 150 -16.58 -0.11 3.18
CA GLU A 150 -16.46 -1.08 4.27
C GLU A 150 -15.78 -2.34 3.78
N ILE A 151 -14.86 -2.86 4.59
CA ILE A 151 -14.12 -4.08 4.26
C ILE A 151 -14.99 -5.28 4.59
N ASP A 152 -15.25 -6.10 3.57
CA ASP A 152 -15.95 -7.36 3.76
C ASP A 152 -15.01 -8.43 4.35
N TRP A 153 -15.04 -8.55 5.67
CA TRP A 153 -14.24 -9.54 6.41
C TRP A 153 -14.70 -10.97 6.20
N THR A 154 -15.89 -11.18 5.62
CA THR A 154 -16.41 -12.53 5.32
C THR A 154 -15.74 -13.14 4.08
N ALA A 155 -15.12 -12.30 3.25
CA ALA A 155 -14.31 -12.74 2.11
C ALA A 155 -13.06 -13.53 2.53
N LEU A 156 -12.57 -13.37 3.76
CA LEU A 156 -11.45 -14.17 4.27
C LEU A 156 -11.85 -15.62 4.41
N PRO A 157 -10.99 -16.58 3.99
CA PRO A 157 -11.24 -18.01 4.15
C PRO A 157 -11.71 -18.37 5.57
N ALA A 158 -12.68 -19.28 5.69
CA ALA A 158 -13.27 -19.66 6.98
C ALA A 158 -12.22 -20.14 8.00
N GLY A 159 -11.16 -20.82 7.51
CA GLY A 159 -10.04 -21.31 8.31
C GLY A 159 -9.02 -20.23 8.73
N THR A 160 -9.20 -18.95 8.35
CA THR A 160 -8.26 -17.90 8.74
C THR A 160 -8.28 -17.71 10.26
N PRO A 161 -7.13 -17.87 10.96
CA PRO A 161 -7.04 -17.73 12.41
C PRO A 161 -7.49 -16.36 12.91
N ALA A 162 -8.09 -16.33 14.12
CA ALA A 162 -8.56 -15.09 14.74
C ALA A 162 -7.44 -14.05 14.89
N ALA A 163 -6.21 -14.47 15.18
CA ALA A 163 -5.04 -13.59 15.27
C ALA A 163 -4.76 -12.88 13.93
N ILE A 164 -4.81 -13.58 12.81
CA ILE A 164 -4.60 -12.99 11.48
C ILE A 164 -5.75 -12.04 11.12
N ARG A 165 -7.00 -12.40 11.46
CA ARG A 165 -8.14 -11.48 11.28
C ARG A 165 -7.98 -10.20 12.10
N HIS A 166 -7.47 -10.32 13.32
CA HIS A 166 -7.19 -9.17 14.19
C HIS A 166 -6.05 -8.31 13.63
N LEU A 167 -4.95 -8.93 13.21
CA LEU A 167 -3.82 -8.27 12.57
C LEU A 167 -4.27 -7.44 11.37
N LEU A 168 -5.02 -8.06 10.44
CA LEU A 168 -5.53 -7.36 9.26
C LEU A 168 -6.42 -6.17 9.62
N ARG A 169 -7.29 -6.29 10.63
CA ARG A 169 -8.10 -5.16 11.11
C ARG A 169 -7.24 -4.02 11.66
N ARG A 170 -6.14 -4.35 12.32
CA ARG A 170 -5.18 -3.37 12.82
C ARG A 170 -4.42 -2.70 11.68
N CYS A 171 -3.95 -3.44 10.68
CA CYS A 171 -3.27 -2.89 9.50
C CYS A 171 -4.22 -1.99 8.69
N LEU A 172 -5.47 -2.40 8.51
CA LEU A 172 -6.47 -1.74 7.66
C LEU A 172 -7.37 -0.74 8.42
N ALA A 173 -6.94 -0.29 9.60
CA ALA A 173 -7.59 0.83 10.28
C ALA A 173 -7.32 2.13 9.50
N ARG A 174 -8.40 2.84 9.08
CA ARG A 174 -8.26 4.08 8.27
C ARG A 174 -7.52 5.20 9.00
N SER A 175 -7.73 5.32 10.30
CA SER A 175 -6.96 6.26 11.12
C SER A 175 -5.58 5.67 11.43
N PRO A 176 -4.46 6.34 11.07
CA PRO A 176 -3.12 5.86 11.40
C PRO A 176 -2.90 5.64 12.91
N LYS A 177 -3.63 6.38 13.76
CA LYS A 177 -3.55 6.24 15.23
C LYS A 177 -4.06 4.89 15.74
N ASN A 178 -4.95 4.24 14.98
CA ASN A 178 -5.56 2.97 15.33
C ASN A 178 -4.87 1.77 14.65
N ARG A 179 -3.91 2.02 13.75
CA ARG A 179 -3.10 0.97 13.14
C ARG A 179 -2.07 0.41 14.11
N LEU A 180 -1.38 -0.66 13.72
CA LEU A 180 -0.13 -1.06 14.34
C LEU A 180 0.82 0.14 14.37
N ARG A 181 1.62 0.25 15.41
CA ARG A 181 2.61 1.31 15.55
C ARG A 181 3.86 1.00 14.75
N ASP A 182 4.19 -0.28 14.69
CA ASP A 182 5.30 -0.82 13.94
C ASP A 182 4.88 -2.05 13.13
N ILE A 183 5.60 -2.34 12.05
CA ILE A 183 5.33 -3.53 11.23
C ILE A 183 5.84 -4.80 11.91
N GLY A 184 6.76 -4.68 12.85
CA GLY A 184 7.28 -5.76 13.68
C GLY A 184 6.36 -6.18 14.84
N ASP A 185 5.31 -5.37 15.16
CA ASP A 185 4.30 -5.72 16.17
C ASP A 185 3.43 -6.91 15.71
#